data_bc51aefd9b4f9de6a26be076178b0545
#
_entry.id   bc51aefd9b4f9de6a26be076178b0545
#
_cell.length_a   1.000
_cell.length_b   1.000
_cell.length_c   1.000
_cell.angle_alpha   90.00
_cell.angle_beta   90.00
_cell.angle_gamma   90.00
#
_symmetry.space_group_name_H-M   'P 1'
#
loop_
_entity.id
_entity.type
_entity.pdbx_description
1 polymer ?
#
loop_
_entity_poly.entity_id
_entity_poly.type
_entity_poly.pdbx_seq_one_letter_code
_entity_poly.pdbx_strand_id
1 'polypeptide(L)'
;MSWNQRPPVYNQPYANPPSYAPGYGQQHPLHRPGVPYQQSYNSYGASGGYNTSYPSYNPVRSSIGPPPGVDMALWQWFQAVDQDNSGSISADELQRALLNGNWSQFNSETCRLMIGMFDKDRSGTIDIHEFSALWKYIQEWRNCFNRFDTDRSGTIDSRELNTAFTSFGYRLSPHFTDLCVRKFDRMDTHSMKFDDFIQCCVMLKSLTDAFRKHDTTQNGVIQINYEQFLEMVLNHTLTGL
;
A
#
# COMPACT_ATOMS: atom_id res chain seq x y z
N MET A 1 -30.94 17.61 23.81
CA MET A 1 -30.94 16.85 22.56
C MET A 1 -30.35 15.48 22.88
N SER A 2 -31.15 14.44 22.90
CA SER A 2 -30.79 13.11 23.40
C SER A 2 -30.02 12.36 22.31
N TRP A 3 -28.78 12.04 22.56
CA TRP A 3 -27.97 11.14 21.75
C TRP A 3 -28.36 9.68 22.04
N ASN A 4 -29.46 9.25 21.46
CA ASN A 4 -29.91 7.87 21.54
C ASN A 4 -29.52 7.13 20.26
N GLN A 5 -28.21 6.96 20.01
CA GLN A 5 -27.73 6.11 18.96
C GLN A 5 -26.99 4.94 19.60
N ARG A 6 -27.42 3.72 19.23
CA ARG A 6 -26.78 2.47 19.65
C ARG A 6 -25.29 2.53 19.37
N PRO A 7 -24.43 2.03 20.27
CA PRO A 7 -23.00 1.97 20.02
C PRO A 7 -22.70 1.20 18.73
N PRO A 8 -21.64 1.55 18.00
CA PRO A 8 -21.25 0.83 16.80
C PRO A 8 -21.05 -0.65 17.15
N VAL A 9 -21.69 -1.53 16.39
CA VAL A 9 -21.51 -2.98 16.53
C VAL A 9 -20.13 -3.30 16.00
N TYR A 10 -19.17 -3.42 16.90
CA TYR A 10 -17.76 -3.73 16.61
C TYR A 10 -17.50 -5.22 16.27
N ASN A 11 -18.47 -5.93 15.73
CA ASN A 11 -18.39 -7.36 15.42
C ASN A 11 -18.07 -7.62 13.94
N GLN A 12 -17.00 -7.02 13.41
CA GLN A 12 -16.41 -7.48 12.16
C GLN A 12 -14.88 -7.45 12.28
N PRO A 13 -14.20 -8.49 11.80
CA PRO A 13 -12.75 -8.48 11.77
C PRO A 13 -12.29 -7.37 10.82
N TYR A 14 -11.53 -6.53 11.37
CA TYR A 14 -10.71 -5.42 10.89
C TYR A 14 -10.45 -5.34 9.41
N ALA A 15 -10.24 -4.11 8.90
CA ALA A 15 -9.86 -3.74 7.54
C ALA A 15 -8.64 -4.54 7.01
N ASN A 16 -8.78 -5.83 7.00
CA ASN A 16 -8.27 -6.63 5.93
C ASN A 16 -9.21 -6.35 4.77
N PRO A 17 -8.73 -6.01 3.60
CA PRO A 17 -9.58 -5.90 2.44
C PRO A 17 -10.46 -7.16 2.35
N PRO A 18 -11.73 -7.02 2.02
CA PRO A 18 -12.65 -8.14 2.03
C PRO A 18 -12.11 -9.26 1.15
N SER A 19 -11.99 -10.47 1.72
CA SER A 19 -11.72 -11.68 0.95
C SER A 19 -12.94 -11.97 0.08
N TYR A 20 -12.86 -11.62 -1.20
CA TYR A 20 -13.86 -12.00 -2.20
C TYR A 20 -13.39 -13.22 -2.97
N ALA A 21 -14.24 -14.26 -2.98
CA ALA A 21 -14.16 -15.38 -3.91
C ALA A 21 -14.34 -14.87 -5.37
N PRO A 22 -13.68 -15.49 -6.37
CA PRO A 22 -13.69 -15.01 -7.73
C PRO A 22 -15.04 -15.28 -8.40
N GLY A 23 -15.76 -14.20 -8.73
CA GLY A 23 -16.86 -14.19 -9.68
C GLY A 23 -16.37 -13.72 -11.04
N TYR A 24 -16.55 -14.52 -12.06
CA TYR A 24 -16.20 -14.31 -13.46
C TYR A 24 -16.64 -12.93 -14.00
N GLY A 25 -15.75 -12.21 -14.68
CA GLY A 25 -16.12 -11.08 -15.54
C GLY A 25 -14.99 -10.22 -16.01
N GLN A 26 -14.57 -10.43 -17.25
CA GLN A 26 -13.81 -9.57 -18.18
C GLN A 26 -12.44 -9.04 -17.73
N GLN A 27 -11.44 -9.62 -18.37
CA GLN A 27 -10.04 -9.22 -18.37
C GLN A 27 -9.86 -7.84 -19.02
N HIS A 28 -9.58 -6.81 -18.23
CA HIS A 28 -8.81 -5.67 -18.71
C HIS A 28 -7.33 -5.96 -18.43
N PRO A 29 -6.41 -5.64 -19.35
CA PRO A 29 -5.00 -5.94 -19.16
C PRO A 29 -4.48 -5.15 -17.98
N LEU A 30 -4.02 -5.88 -16.97
CA LEU A 30 -3.31 -5.36 -15.81
C LEU A 30 -2.10 -4.56 -16.29
N HIS A 31 -2.10 -3.26 -16.03
CA HIS A 31 -0.89 -2.47 -16.17
C HIS A 31 0.18 -3.04 -15.26
N ARG A 32 1.24 -3.56 -15.86
CA ARG A 32 2.44 -4.01 -15.19
C ARG A 32 3.06 -2.82 -14.47
N PRO A 33 3.44 -2.93 -13.20
CA PRO A 33 4.26 -1.90 -12.57
C PRO A 33 5.58 -1.79 -13.32
N GLY A 34 5.90 -0.60 -13.83
CA GLY A 34 7.19 -0.09 -14.18
C GLY A 34 8.20 -1.02 -14.87
N VAL A 35 7.85 -1.60 -16.03
CA VAL A 35 8.90 -2.06 -16.95
C VAL A 35 9.31 -0.83 -17.77
N PRO A 36 10.58 -0.42 -17.78
CA PRO A 36 11.02 0.68 -18.64
C PRO A 36 10.72 0.31 -20.10
N TYR A 37 10.05 1.21 -20.81
CA TYR A 37 9.82 1.11 -22.24
C TYR A 37 11.18 1.03 -22.94
N GLN A 38 11.59 -0.15 -23.40
CA GLN A 38 12.64 -0.28 -24.40
C GLN A 38 12.02 0.11 -25.73
N GLN A 39 12.33 1.31 -26.20
CA GLN A 39 12.09 1.69 -27.57
C GLN A 39 12.94 0.78 -28.48
N SER A 40 12.26 -0.08 -29.20
CA SER A 40 12.87 -0.82 -30.32
C SER A 40 13.12 0.14 -31.46
N TYR A 41 14.34 0.63 -31.59
CA TYR A 41 14.81 1.23 -32.84
C TYR A 41 15.21 0.12 -33.78
N ASN A 42 14.40 -0.11 -34.80
CA ASN A 42 14.82 -0.76 -36.04
C ASN A 42 15.82 0.17 -36.75
N SER A 43 17.08 -0.20 -36.80
CA SER A 43 18.03 0.43 -37.68
C SER A 43 18.51 -0.59 -38.71
N TYR A 44 18.27 -0.26 -39.95
CA TYR A 44 18.82 -0.89 -41.16
C TYR A 44 20.34 -0.77 -41.18
N GLY A 45 20.97 -1.81 -41.77
CA GLY A 45 22.38 -2.05 -41.75
C GLY A 45 23.26 -1.03 -42.48
N ALA A 46 24.52 -1.08 -42.13
CA ALA A 46 25.67 -0.90 -43.00
C ALA A 46 26.90 -1.56 -42.40
N SER A 47 27.54 -2.35 -43.20
CA SER A 47 28.80 -3.05 -42.97
C SER A 47 29.99 -2.09 -42.80
N GLY A 48 30.87 -2.35 -41.85
CA GLY A 48 32.16 -1.68 -41.73
C GLY A 48 32.91 -2.20 -40.49
N GLY A 49 33.83 -3.13 -40.68
CA GLY A 49 34.62 -3.72 -39.64
C GLY A 49 35.64 -2.76 -39.05
N TYR A 50 35.76 -2.70 -37.76
CA TYR A 50 36.98 -2.40 -37.03
C TYR A 50 36.98 -3.23 -35.74
N ASN A 51 38.03 -4.06 -35.65
CA ASN A 51 38.31 -4.96 -34.56
C ASN A 51 38.88 -4.14 -33.39
N THR A 52 38.12 -3.92 -32.34
CA THR A 52 38.60 -3.44 -31.05
C THR A 52 38.11 -4.37 -29.98
N SER A 53 38.99 -5.18 -29.44
CA SER A 53 38.79 -6.07 -28.31
C SER A 53 38.46 -5.24 -27.05
N TYR A 54 37.20 -5.11 -26.74
CA TYR A 54 36.79 -4.76 -25.39
C TYR A 54 36.53 -6.05 -24.61
N PRO A 55 37.01 -6.18 -23.36
CA PRO A 55 36.67 -7.34 -22.55
C PRO A 55 35.16 -7.35 -22.35
N SER A 56 34.53 -8.40 -22.86
CA SER A 56 33.11 -8.70 -22.58
C SER A 56 32.93 -8.84 -21.08
N TYR A 57 32.46 -7.81 -20.43
CA TYR A 57 31.85 -7.92 -19.11
C TYR A 57 30.51 -8.61 -19.33
N ASN A 58 30.49 -9.94 -19.34
CA ASN A 58 29.28 -10.70 -19.14
C ASN A 58 28.99 -10.67 -17.64
N PRO A 59 28.01 -9.94 -17.16
CA PRO A 59 27.45 -10.26 -15.86
C PRO A 59 26.86 -11.66 -16.04
N VAL A 60 27.49 -12.65 -15.45
CA VAL A 60 26.88 -13.96 -15.24
C VAL A 60 25.66 -13.70 -14.38
N ARG A 61 24.52 -13.47 -15.01
CA ARG A 61 23.22 -13.63 -14.36
C ARG A 61 23.20 -15.10 -13.94
N SER A 62 23.54 -15.34 -12.69
CA SER A 62 23.22 -16.61 -12.07
C SER A 62 21.72 -16.76 -12.20
N SER A 63 21.28 -17.57 -13.15
CA SER A 63 19.90 -17.97 -13.33
C SER A 63 19.50 -18.92 -12.20
N ILE A 64 19.53 -18.39 -10.99
CA ILE A 64 18.91 -19.05 -9.85
C ILE A 64 17.42 -18.78 -10.06
N GLY A 65 16.66 -19.83 -10.34
CA GLY A 65 15.20 -19.76 -10.43
C GLY A 65 14.59 -19.29 -9.10
N PRO A 66 13.28 -19.06 -9.06
CA PRO A 66 12.63 -18.62 -7.84
C PRO A 66 12.89 -19.61 -6.70
N PRO A 67 13.01 -19.14 -5.46
CA PRO A 67 13.03 -20.00 -4.29
C PRO A 67 11.81 -20.95 -4.25
N PRO A 68 11.92 -22.11 -3.59
CA PRO A 68 10.82 -23.06 -3.50
C PRO A 68 9.54 -22.39 -2.94
N GLY A 69 8.42 -22.56 -3.66
CA GLY A 69 7.14 -22.00 -3.25
C GLY A 69 6.88 -20.55 -3.68
N VAL A 70 7.80 -19.94 -4.40
CA VAL A 70 7.62 -18.57 -4.96
C VAL A 70 7.18 -18.67 -6.42
N ASP A 71 6.12 -17.94 -6.76
CA ASP A 71 5.65 -17.84 -8.13
C ASP A 71 6.68 -17.13 -9.03
N MET A 72 6.84 -17.61 -10.28
CA MET A 72 7.83 -17.07 -11.23
C MET A 72 7.57 -15.60 -11.55
N ALA A 73 6.32 -15.17 -11.70
CA ALA A 73 6.00 -13.79 -12.01
C ALA A 73 6.33 -12.88 -10.81
N LEU A 74 6.04 -13.34 -9.60
CA LEU A 74 6.39 -12.63 -8.38
C LEU A 74 7.91 -12.48 -8.22
N TRP A 75 8.67 -13.54 -8.53
CA TRP A 75 10.12 -13.50 -8.53
C TRP A 75 10.69 -12.50 -9.55
N GLN A 76 10.13 -12.46 -10.74
CA GLN A 76 10.52 -11.48 -11.76
C GLN A 76 10.24 -10.04 -11.31
N TRP A 77 9.10 -9.80 -10.63
CA TRP A 77 8.79 -8.48 -10.08
C TRP A 77 9.72 -8.10 -8.94
N PHE A 78 10.00 -9.02 -8.04
CA PHE A 78 10.97 -8.80 -6.97
C PHE A 78 12.33 -8.38 -7.54
N GLN A 79 12.86 -9.13 -8.51
CA GLN A 79 14.13 -8.80 -9.18
C GLN A 79 14.09 -7.47 -9.94
N ALA A 80 12.94 -7.04 -10.42
CA ALA A 80 12.79 -5.76 -11.10
C ALA A 80 12.78 -4.59 -10.11
N VAL A 81 12.35 -4.81 -8.88
CA VAL A 81 12.30 -3.83 -7.79
C VAL A 81 13.63 -3.75 -7.04
N ASP A 82 14.26 -4.88 -6.73
CA ASP A 82 15.61 -5.02 -6.16
C ASP A 82 16.65 -4.59 -7.20
N GLN A 83 16.91 -3.27 -7.26
CA GLN A 83 17.76 -2.69 -8.31
C GLN A 83 19.24 -2.89 -8.06
N ASP A 84 19.65 -2.95 -6.80
CA ASP A 84 21.04 -3.15 -6.41
C ASP A 84 21.42 -4.63 -6.28
N ASN A 85 20.43 -5.54 -6.46
CA ASN A 85 20.57 -6.99 -6.34
C ASN A 85 21.07 -7.41 -4.95
N SER A 86 20.63 -6.70 -3.91
CA SER A 86 20.96 -7.02 -2.52
C SER A 86 20.23 -8.28 -2.02
N GLY A 87 19.21 -8.74 -2.74
CA GLY A 87 18.33 -9.84 -2.34
C GLY A 87 17.20 -9.40 -1.40
N SER A 88 17.04 -8.10 -1.19
CA SER A 88 15.98 -7.51 -0.38
C SER A 88 15.53 -6.16 -0.96
N ILE A 89 14.30 -5.72 -0.66
CA ILE A 89 13.75 -4.47 -1.16
C ILE A 89 13.75 -3.43 -0.03
N SER A 90 14.44 -2.32 -0.26
CA SER A 90 14.45 -1.15 0.60
C SER A 90 13.18 -0.28 0.40
N ALA A 91 12.91 0.64 1.33
CA ALA A 91 11.81 1.59 1.20
C ALA A 91 11.94 2.49 -0.05
N ASP A 92 13.16 2.85 -0.41
CA ASP A 92 13.42 3.69 -1.58
C ASP A 92 13.19 2.95 -2.89
N GLU A 93 13.54 1.65 -2.96
CA GLU A 93 13.26 0.81 -4.12
C GLU A 93 11.76 0.54 -4.25
N LEU A 94 11.08 0.25 -3.13
CA LEU A 94 9.64 0.10 -3.11
C LEU A 94 8.94 1.37 -3.59
N GLN A 95 9.40 2.55 -3.16
CA GLN A 95 8.86 3.84 -3.57
C GLN A 95 9.00 4.07 -5.09
N ARG A 96 10.16 3.73 -5.66
CA ARG A 96 10.40 3.86 -7.11
C ARG A 96 9.53 2.90 -7.92
N ALA A 97 9.19 1.75 -7.37
CA ALA A 97 8.41 0.72 -8.05
C ALA A 97 6.91 0.94 -7.99
N LEU A 98 6.41 1.63 -6.96
CA LEU A 98 4.98 1.83 -6.74
C LEU A 98 4.50 3.17 -7.28
N LEU A 99 3.43 3.12 -8.09
CA LEU A 99 2.81 4.31 -8.69
C LEU A 99 1.33 4.41 -8.32
N ASN A 100 0.90 5.63 -8.07
CA ASN A 100 -0.50 6.01 -7.97
C ASN A 100 -1.20 5.99 -9.34
N GLY A 101 -2.52 6.13 -9.37
CA GLY A 101 -3.29 6.17 -10.62
C GLY A 101 -2.91 7.33 -11.54
N ASN A 102 -2.40 8.43 -10.99
CA ASN A 102 -1.91 9.59 -11.73
C ASN A 102 -0.40 9.54 -12.05
N TRP A 103 0.22 8.37 -12.00
CA TRP A 103 1.65 8.13 -12.27
C TRP A 103 2.63 8.79 -11.28
N SER A 104 2.15 9.43 -10.22
CA SER A 104 3.04 9.89 -9.15
C SER A 104 3.55 8.69 -8.34
N GLN A 105 4.78 8.78 -7.87
CA GLN A 105 5.34 7.81 -6.93
C GLN A 105 4.56 7.82 -5.61
N PHE A 106 4.57 6.70 -4.91
CA PHE A 106 4.07 6.62 -3.54
C PHE A 106 4.86 7.57 -2.63
N ASN A 107 4.20 8.07 -1.61
CA ASN A 107 4.89 8.81 -0.56
C ASN A 107 5.80 7.88 0.27
N SER A 108 6.91 8.42 0.74
CA SER A 108 7.93 7.64 1.47
C SER A 108 7.41 7.10 2.80
N GLU A 109 6.49 7.81 3.46
CA GLU A 109 5.92 7.35 4.73
C GLU A 109 5.06 6.11 4.53
N THR A 110 4.24 6.05 3.47
CA THR A 110 3.47 4.84 3.15
C THR A 110 4.38 3.66 2.82
N CYS A 111 5.49 3.89 2.11
CA CYS A 111 6.45 2.82 1.82
C CYS A 111 7.12 2.30 3.11
N ARG A 112 7.56 3.19 4.01
CA ARG A 112 8.12 2.78 5.30
C ARG A 112 7.09 2.08 6.18
N LEU A 113 5.85 2.56 6.20
CA LEU A 113 4.75 1.91 6.90
C LEU A 113 4.54 0.48 6.39
N MET A 114 4.54 0.27 5.07
CA MET A 114 4.41 -1.05 4.47
C MET A 114 5.59 -1.96 4.82
N ILE A 115 6.82 -1.46 4.75
CA ILE A 115 8.01 -2.21 5.19
C ILE A 115 7.81 -2.64 6.65
N GLY A 116 7.54 -1.71 7.57
CA GLY A 116 7.37 -2.03 8.99
C GLY A 116 6.24 -3.02 9.30
N MET A 117 5.24 -3.14 8.42
CA MET A 117 4.15 -4.12 8.57
C MET A 117 4.53 -5.53 8.13
N PHE A 118 5.43 -5.68 7.18
CA PHE A 118 5.76 -6.96 6.54
C PHE A 118 7.16 -7.47 6.86
N ASP A 119 8.07 -6.61 7.31
CA ASP A 119 9.40 -6.93 7.80
C ASP A 119 9.30 -7.69 9.14
N LYS A 120 9.33 -9.02 9.06
CA LYS A 120 9.14 -9.91 10.22
C LYS A 120 10.43 -10.11 11.02
N ASP A 121 11.55 -10.10 10.32
CA ASP A 121 12.88 -10.32 10.92
C ASP A 121 13.52 -9.03 11.42
N ARG A 122 12.85 -7.87 11.16
CA ARG A 122 13.31 -6.53 11.53
C ARG A 122 14.64 -6.16 10.88
N SER A 123 14.84 -6.59 9.64
CA SER A 123 16.02 -6.26 8.84
C SER A 123 16.00 -4.81 8.32
N GLY A 124 14.82 -4.17 8.33
CA GLY A 124 14.58 -2.85 7.73
C GLY A 124 14.31 -2.91 6.22
N THR A 125 14.25 -4.11 5.65
CA THR A 125 14.02 -4.39 4.22
C THR A 125 13.01 -5.51 4.05
N ILE A 126 12.63 -5.83 2.82
CA ILE A 126 11.65 -6.87 2.49
C ILE A 126 12.31 -7.97 1.66
N ASP A 127 12.36 -9.19 2.18
CA ASP A 127 12.80 -10.36 1.42
C ASP A 127 11.71 -10.84 0.44
N ILE A 128 12.01 -11.87 -0.37
CA ILE A 128 11.06 -12.39 -1.37
C ILE A 128 9.79 -12.99 -0.75
N HIS A 129 9.87 -13.60 0.44
CA HIS A 129 8.70 -14.19 1.10
C HIS A 129 7.81 -13.11 1.72
N GLU A 130 8.42 -12.09 2.29
CA GLU A 130 7.75 -10.90 2.81
C GLU A 130 7.15 -10.07 1.68
N PHE A 131 7.87 -9.96 0.56
CA PHE A 131 7.37 -9.31 -0.66
C PHE A 131 6.12 -10.00 -1.21
N SER A 132 6.06 -11.32 -1.15
CA SER A 132 4.85 -12.06 -1.55
C SER A 132 3.61 -11.61 -0.76
N ALA A 133 3.75 -11.45 0.56
CA ALA A 133 2.67 -11.00 1.42
C ALA A 133 2.33 -9.53 1.19
N LEU A 134 3.35 -8.67 1.09
CA LEU A 134 3.21 -7.25 0.79
C LEU A 134 2.53 -7.02 -0.57
N TRP A 135 2.95 -7.75 -1.61
CA TRP A 135 2.36 -7.63 -2.95
C TRP A 135 0.88 -7.98 -2.97
N LYS A 136 0.51 -9.09 -2.31
CA LYS A 136 -0.88 -9.47 -2.14
C LYS A 136 -1.69 -8.38 -1.43
N TYR A 137 -1.16 -7.82 -0.36
CA TYR A 137 -1.78 -6.72 0.38
C TYR A 137 -2.02 -5.48 -0.49
N ILE A 138 -1.02 -5.08 -1.29
CA ILE A 138 -1.15 -3.96 -2.22
C ILE A 138 -2.25 -4.21 -3.26
N GLN A 139 -2.33 -5.44 -3.81
CA GLN A 139 -3.37 -5.81 -4.77
C GLN A 139 -4.77 -5.75 -4.15
N GLU A 140 -4.92 -6.25 -2.94
CA GLU A 140 -6.18 -6.20 -2.20
C GLU A 140 -6.63 -4.76 -1.93
N TRP A 141 -5.69 -3.89 -1.53
CA TRP A 141 -5.97 -2.46 -1.37
C TRP A 141 -6.29 -1.77 -2.70
N ARG A 142 -5.64 -2.13 -3.79
CA ARG A 142 -5.96 -1.60 -5.12
C ARG A 142 -7.38 -1.95 -5.52
N ASN A 143 -7.81 -3.19 -5.30
CA ASN A 143 -9.17 -3.61 -5.57
C ASN A 143 -10.18 -2.87 -4.68
N CYS A 144 -9.84 -2.66 -3.41
CA CYS A 144 -10.64 -1.89 -2.48
C CYS A 144 -10.78 -0.42 -2.92
N PHE A 145 -9.68 0.23 -3.28
CA PHE A 145 -9.65 1.60 -3.78
C PHE A 145 -10.53 1.75 -5.03
N ASN A 146 -10.31 0.91 -6.04
CA ASN A 146 -11.08 0.94 -7.30
C ASN A 146 -12.59 0.70 -7.10
N ARG A 147 -12.98 0.02 -6.03
CA ARG A 147 -14.39 -0.17 -5.68
C ARG A 147 -15.03 1.11 -5.18
N PHE A 148 -14.29 1.95 -4.46
CA PHE A 148 -14.78 3.19 -3.86
C PHE A 148 -14.52 4.41 -4.73
N ASP A 149 -13.53 4.39 -5.62
CA ASP A 149 -13.33 5.37 -6.70
C ASP A 149 -14.44 5.18 -7.75
N THR A 150 -15.62 5.73 -7.47
CA THR A 150 -16.85 5.46 -8.24
C THR A 150 -16.90 6.25 -9.55
N ASP A 151 -16.30 7.41 -9.58
CA ASP A 151 -16.19 8.28 -10.76
C ASP A 151 -14.94 7.99 -11.61
N ARG A 152 -14.07 7.07 -11.12
CA ARG A 152 -12.81 6.69 -11.77
C ARG A 152 -11.85 7.87 -11.96
N SER A 153 -11.85 8.78 -11.02
CA SER A 153 -10.93 9.93 -11.00
C SER A 153 -9.48 9.53 -10.71
N GLY A 154 -9.27 8.33 -10.17
CA GLY A 154 -7.97 7.85 -9.67
C GLY A 154 -7.62 8.39 -8.29
N THR A 155 -8.60 9.02 -7.61
CA THR A 155 -8.49 9.55 -6.24
C THR A 155 -9.76 9.22 -5.45
N ILE A 156 -9.71 9.35 -4.12
CA ILE A 156 -10.89 9.19 -3.24
C ILE A 156 -11.25 10.53 -2.64
N ASP A 157 -12.45 11.01 -2.90
CA ASP A 157 -12.99 12.21 -2.28
C ASP A 157 -13.58 11.93 -0.89
N SER A 158 -14.07 12.98 -0.20
CA SER A 158 -14.63 12.86 1.14
C SER A 158 -15.91 12.01 1.19
N ARG A 159 -16.72 11.97 0.13
CA ARG A 159 -17.95 11.17 0.06
C ARG A 159 -17.64 9.71 -0.17
N GLU A 160 -16.70 9.43 -1.04
CA GLU A 160 -16.21 8.09 -1.33
C GLU A 160 -15.51 7.49 -0.11
N LEU A 161 -14.69 8.30 0.59
CA LEU A 161 -14.06 7.90 1.84
C LEU A 161 -15.10 7.59 2.93
N ASN A 162 -16.16 8.39 3.04
CA ASN A 162 -17.24 8.12 3.99
C ASN A 162 -17.96 6.80 3.68
N THR A 163 -18.18 6.52 2.40
CA THR A 163 -18.74 5.26 1.92
C THR A 163 -17.83 4.08 2.24
N ALA A 164 -16.52 4.23 2.01
CA ALA A 164 -15.53 3.22 2.35
C ALA A 164 -15.51 2.93 3.85
N PHE A 165 -15.40 3.96 4.69
CA PHE A 165 -15.41 3.82 6.15
C PHE A 165 -16.69 3.17 6.67
N THR A 166 -17.84 3.54 6.12
CA THR A 166 -19.13 2.93 6.48
C THR A 166 -19.14 1.44 6.12
N SER A 167 -18.60 1.08 4.94
CA SER A 167 -18.51 -0.31 4.51
C SER A 167 -17.53 -1.14 5.37
N PHE A 168 -16.51 -0.52 5.94
CA PHE A 168 -15.58 -1.13 6.91
C PHE A 168 -16.16 -1.23 8.31
N GLY A 169 -17.38 -0.74 8.54
CA GLY A 169 -18.09 -0.76 9.83
C GLY A 169 -17.83 0.46 10.72
N TYR A 170 -17.12 1.47 10.23
CA TYR A 170 -16.96 2.74 10.95
C TYR A 170 -18.21 3.63 10.79
N ARG A 171 -18.61 4.26 11.88
CA ARG A 171 -19.70 5.26 11.88
C ARG A 171 -19.12 6.63 12.24
N LEU A 172 -18.47 7.22 11.27
CA LEU A 172 -17.81 8.51 11.44
C LEU A 172 -18.63 9.63 10.78
N SER A 173 -18.51 10.83 11.32
CA SER A 173 -19.22 11.98 10.75
C SER A 173 -18.60 12.41 9.42
N PRO A 174 -19.38 13.02 8.50
CA PRO A 174 -18.84 13.63 7.29
C PRO A 174 -17.74 14.66 7.56
N HIS A 175 -17.85 15.40 8.67
CA HIS A 175 -16.82 16.35 9.10
C HIS A 175 -15.48 15.63 9.39
N PHE A 176 -15.52 14.44 10.01
CA PHE A 176 -14.30 13.68 10.29
C PHE A 176 -13.68 13.13 9.00
N THR A 177 -14.48 12.61 8.07
CA THR A 177 -13.98 12.16 6.77
C THR A 177 -13.36 13.29 5.97
N ASP A 178 -13.97 14.47 5.98
CA ASP A 178 -13.42 15.66 5.35
C ASP A 178 -12.10 16.10 6.00
N LEU A 179 -11.98 15.98 7.33
CA LEU A 179 -10.73 16.20 8.04
C LEU A 179 -9.64 15.21 7.61
N CYS A 180 -9.98 13.93 7.44
CA CYS A 180 -9.05 12.91 6.94
C CYS A 180 -8.55 13.26 5.54
N VAL A 181 -9.46 13.60 4.61
CA VAL A 181 -9.06 14.00 3.25
C VAL A 181 -8.09 15.17 3.32
N ARG A 182 -8.44 16.26 4.01
CA ARG A 182 -7.55 17.43 4.13
C ARG A 182 -6.20 17.12 4.77
N LYS A 183 -6.14 16.16 5.68
CA LYS A 183 -4.89 15.79 6.37
C LYS A 183 -3.94 15.02 5.48
N PHE A 184 -4.48 14.17 4.60
CA PHE A 184 -3.69 13.31 3.71
C PHE A 184 -3.55 13.86 2.30
N ASP A 185 -4.38 14.84 1.90
CA ASP A 185 -4.24 15.56 0.64
C ASP A 185 -3.04 16.51 0.70
N ARG A 186 -1.97 16.10 0.06
CA ARG A 186 -0.69 16.86 0.02
C ARG A 186 -0.66 17.90 -1.09
N MET A 187 -1.67 17.90 -1.98
CA MET A 187 -1.69 18.73 -3.18
C MET A 187 -2.86 19.71 -3.22
N ASP A 188 -3.64 19.79 -2.13
CA ASP A 188 -4.84 20.64 -2.02
C ASP A 188 -5.87 20.38 -3.14
N THR A 189 -6.01 19.10 -3.50
CA THR A 189 -6.95 18.62 -4.53
C THR A 189 -8.31 18.22 -3.98
N HIS A 190 -8.48 18.28 -2.64
CA HIS A 190 -9.64 17.81 -1.89
C HIS A 190 -9.94 16.31 -2.10
N SER A 191 -8.92 15.54 -2.42
CA SER A 191 -9.00 14.11 -2.64
C SER A 191 -7.70 13.40 -2.26
N MET A 192 -7.78 12.10 -2.00
CA MET A 192 -6.64 11.26 -1.61
C MET A 192 -6.23 10.36 -2.76
N LYS A 193 -4.92 10.25 -2.99
CA LYS A 193 -4.34 9.25 -3.87
C LYS A 193 -4.39 7.87 -3.22
N PHE A 194 -4.00 6.87 -3.97
CA PHE A 194 -4.05 5.49 -3.52
C PHE A 194 -3.14 5.23 -2.31
N ASP A 195 -1.91 5.75 -2.32
CA ASP A 195 -0.97 5.65 -1.19
C ASP A 195 -1.48 6.36 0.08
N ASP A 196 -2.04 7.55 -0.07
CA ASP A 196 -2.63 8.32 1.02
C ASP A 196 -3.88 7.63 1.59
N PHE A 197 -4.70 7.01 0.73
CA PHE A 197 -5.86 6.22 1.16
C PHE A 197 -5.45 5.02 2.02
N ILE A 198 -4.41 4.26 1.60
CA ILE A 198 -3.87 3.15 2.40
C ILE A 198 -3.40 3.67 3.76
N GLN A 199 -2.59 4.72 3.76
CA GLN A 199 -2.04 5.29 4.98
C GLN A 199 -3.13 5.75 5.95
N CYS A 200 -4.17 6.43 5.44
CA CYS A 200 -5.32 6.86 6.21
C CYS A 200 -6.06 5.67 6.84
N CYS A 201 -6.36 4.64 6.06
CA CYS A 201 -7.07 3.45 6.54
C CYS A 201 -6.27 2.66 7.58
N VAL A 202 -4.96 2.50 7.38
CA VAL A 202 -4.08 1.82 8.33
C VAL A 202 -3.98 2.61 9.64
N MET A 203 -3.81 3.93 9.54
CA MET A 203 -3.81 4.81 10.72
C MET A 203 -5.12 4.73 11.50
N LEU A 204 -6.27 4.83 10.81
CA LEU A 204 -7.58 4.74 11.45
C LEU A 204 -7.76 3.39 12.16
N LYS A 205 -7.33 2.30 11.51
CA LYS A 205 -7.36 0.97 12.11
C LYS A 205 -6.51 0.92 13.38
N SER A 206 -5.26 1.38 13.31
CA SER A 206 -4.32 1.38 14.43
C SER A 206 -4.88 2.16 15.63
N LEU A 207 -5.40 3.37 15.39
CA LEU A 207 -6.02 4.20 16.43
C LEU A 207 -7.29 3.54 17.01
N THR A 208 -8.08 2.87 16.17
CA THR A 208 -9.26 2.13 16.62
C THR A 208 -8.89 0.96 17.49
N ASP A 209 -7.85 0.21 17.13
CA ASP A 209 -7.36 -0.92 17.92
C ASP A 209 -6.79 -0.46 19.27
N ALA A 210 -6.13 0.71 19.29
CA ALA A 210 -5.69 1.35 20.53
C ALA A 210 -6.86 1.73 21.42
N PHE A 211 -7.83 2.42 20.87
CA PHE A 211 -9.03 2.86 21.58
C PHE A 211 -9.78 1.67 22.18
N ARG A 212 -9.95 0.58 21.42
CA ARG A 212 -10.67 -0.63 21.85
C ARG A 212 -10.03 -1.34 23.04
N LYS A 213 -8.71 -1.26 23.21
CA LYS A 213 -8.05 -1.82 24.39
C LYS A 213 -8.53 -1.18 25.69
N HIS A 214 -8.99 0.08 25.60
CA HIS A 214 -9.48 0.84 26.75
C HIS A 214 -11.01 0.91 26.82
N ASP A 215 -11.74 0.67 25.73
CA ASP A 215 -13.20 0.62 25.69
C ASP A 215 -13.73 -0.75 26.08
N THR A 216 -13.61 -1.09 27.37
CA THR A 216 -14.03 -2.39 27.90
C THR A 216 -15.54 -2.60 27.86
N THR A 217 -16.31 -1.52 27.85
CA THR A 217 -17.78 -1.54 27.81
C THR A 217 -18.34 -1.52 26.38
N GLN A 218 -17.48 -1.31 25.39
CA GLN A 218 -17.83 -1.22 23.96
C GLN A 218 -18.93 -0.17 23.66
N ASN A 219 -18.91 0.92 24.42
CA ASN A 219 -19.89 2.00 24.28
C ASN A 219 -19.35 3.21 23.48
N GLY A 220 -18.10 3.15 23.02
CA GLY A 220 -17.45 4.22 22.28
C GLY A 220 -16.94 5.37 23.15
N VAL A 221 -16.81 5.12 24.48
CA VAL A 221 -16.30 6.11 25.44
C VAL A 221 -15.22 5.47 26.29
N ILE A 222 -14.07 6.12 26.39
CA ILE A 222 -12.98 5.71 27.30
C ILE A 222 -12.70 6.82 28.30
N GLN A 223 -12.30 6.42 29.49
CA GLN A 223 -11.80 7.32 30.52
C GLN A 223 -10.34 6.96 30.78
N ILE A 224 -9.45 7.84 30.39
CA ILE A 224 -8.00 7.68 30.53
C ILE A 224 -7.39 8.95 31.13
N ASN A 225 -6.30 8.81 31.87
CA ASN A 225 -5.53 9.96 32.34
C ASN A 225 -4.58 10.47 31.23
N TYR A 226 -3.91 11.58 31.47
CA TYR A 226 -3.04 12.22 30.49
C TYR A 226 -1.89 11.33 30.03
N GLU A 227 -1.24 10.61 30.95
CA GLU A 227 -0.13 9.72 30.65
C GLU A 227 -0.59 8.54 29.77
N GLN A 228 -1.72 7.90 30.12
CA GLN A 228 -2.32 6.85 29.31
C GLN A 228 -2.70 7.35 27.90
N PHE A 229 -3.17 8.58 27.78
CA PHE A 229 -3.41 9.19 26.47
C PHE A 229 -2.11 9.32 25.66
N LEU A 230 -1.03 9.83 26.29
CA LEU A 230 0.27 9.94 25.62
C LEU A 230 0.83 8.58 25.22
N GLU A 231 0.77 7.59 26.10
CA GLU A 231 1.19 6.21 25.80
C GLU A 231 0.40 5.64 24.60
N MET A 232 -0.93 5.81 24.62
CA MET A 232 -1.78 5.35 23.52
C MET A 232 -1.37 6.01 22.19
N VAL A 233 -1.11 7.31 22.17
CA VAL A 233 -0.72 8.03 20.97
C VAL A 233 0.69 7.63 20.52
N LEU A 234 1.67 7.60 21.42
CA LEU A 234 3.06 7.29 21.10
C LEU A 234 3.23 5.86 20.58
N ASN A 235 2.57 4.88 21.20
CA ASN A 235 2.63 3.48 20.78
C ASN A 235 2.04 3.23 19.39
N HIS A 236 1.21 4.15 18.87
CA HIS A 236 0.53 3.99 17.58
C HIS A 236 1.00 4.98 16.50
N THR A 237 1.65 6.08 16.88
CA THR A 237 2.28 7.00 15.94
C THR A 237 3.70 6.61 15.58
N LEU A 238 4.39 5.88 16.44
CA LEU A 238 5.81 5.51 16.27
C LEU A 238 6.03 4.12 15.65
N THR A 239 4.99 3.32 15.48
CA THR A 239 5.10 2.00 14.82
C THR A 239 5.23 2.08 13.29
N GLY A 240 5.37 3.27 12.74
CA GLY A 240 5.60 3.55 11.33
C GLY A 240 6.76 4.51 11.07
N LEU A 241 7.61 4.76 12.08
CA LEU A 241 8.87 5.52 11.94
C LEU A 241 10.05 4.59 12.01
#